data_e46c3938a7e8e117c46afd916940bd56
#
_entry.id   e46c3938a7e8e117c46afd916940bd56
#
_cell.length_a   1.000
_cell.length_b   1.000
_cell.length_c   1.000
_cell.angle_alpha   90.00
_cell.angle_beta   90.00
_cell.angle_gamma   90.00
#
_symmetry.space_group_name_H-M   'P 1'
#
loop_
_entity.id
_entity.type
_entity.pdbx_description
1 polymer ?
#
loop_
_entity_poly.entity_id
_entity_poly.type
_entity_poly.pdbx_seq_one_letter_code
_entity_poly.pdbx_strand_id
1 'polypeptide(L)'
;DLILTATGYALDYPFIARSELNWPQDAGAPQLYLNVFHPEHDDLFMLGMVEASGLGWQGRDEQAELVALYIRQRQAGSPAAQALRQTIREQAGQRLDGGYRYLQLERMAYYVHKDSYRQRIAEHSAALRRELVEQAAPAMQRA
;
A
#
# COMPACT_ATOMS: atom_id res chain seq x y z
N ASP A 1 39.91 -22.26 2.66
CA ASP A 1 39.23 -20.99 2.55
C ASP A 1 37.73 -21.20 2.50
N LEU A 2 36.96 -20.36 3.18
CA LEU A 2 35.48 -20.40 3.20
C LEU A 2 34.94 -19.09 2.64
N ILE A 3 34.00 -19.18 1.71
CA ILE A 3 33.26 -18.01 1.23
C ILE A 3 31.84 -18.11 1.77
N LEU A 4 31.41 -17.09 2.53
CA LEU A 4 30.05 -16.94 3.04
C LEU A 4 29.30 -15.90 2.20
N THR A 5 28.23 -16.31 1.52
CA THR A 5 27.39 -15.41 0.74
C THR A 5 26.22 -14.91 1.60
N ALA A 6 26.06 -13.57 1.72
CA ALA A 6 24.99 -12.92 2.46
C ALA A 6 24.34 -11.86 1.56
N THR A 7 23.86 -12.27 0.40
CA THR A 7 23.38 -11.39 -0.70
C THR A 7 21.93 -10.96 -0.56
N GLY A 8 21.22 -11.42 0.49
CA GLY A 8 19.81 -11.11 0.73
C GLY A 8 18.86 -12.05 -0.04
N TYR A 9 17.63 -11.58 -0.24
CA TYR A 9 16.55 -12.36 -0.84
C TYR A 9 16.00 -11.64 -2.07
N ALA A 10 15.53 -12.42 -3.06
CA ALA A 10 14.68 -11.93 -4.13
C ALA A 10 13.21 -12.16 -3.77
N LEU A 11 12.32 -11.26 -4.24
CA LEU A 11 10.89 -11.49 -4.13
C LEU A 11 10.46 -12.59 -5.10
N ASP A 12 9.68 -13.54 -4.61
CA ASP A 12 9.05 -14.57 -5.43
C ASP A 12 7.67 -14.95 -4.87
N TYR A 13 6.67 -15.01 -5.75
CA TYR A 13 5.30 -15.40 -5.43
C TYR A 13 4.84 -16.47 -6.40
N PRO A 14 5.29 -17.75 -6.24
CA PRO A 14 5.10 -18.80 -7.23
C PRO A 14 3.64 -19.22 -7.43
N PHE A 15 2.74 -18.79 -6.55
CA PHE A 15 1.30 -19.08 -6.58
C PHE A 15 0.48 -18.09 -7.41
N ILE A 16 1.07 -17.01 -7.92
CA ILE A 16 0.39 -15.99 -8.72
C ILE A 16 1.32 -15.46 -9.81
N ALA A 17 0.79 -15.26 -11.01
CA ALA A 17 1.59 -14.75 -12.11
C ALA A 17 2.00 -13.28 -11.86
N ARG A 18 3.20 -12.90 -12.29
CA ARG A 18 3.69 -11.51 -12.15
C ARG A 18 2.77 -10.50 -12.85
N SER A 19 2.15 -10.85 -13.96
CA SER A 19 1.17 -10.03 -14.67
C SER A 19 -0.03 -9.66 -13.79
N GLU A 20 -0.50 -10.61 -12.98
CA GLU A 20 -1.62 -10.39 -12.06
C GLU A 20 -1.27 -9.49 -10.87
N LEU A 21 0.02 -9.27 -10.63
CA LEU A 21 0.53 -8.40 -9.57
C LEU A 21 0.96 -7.01 -10.08
N ASN A 22 0.69 -6.70 -11.34
CA ASN A 22 1.24 -5.49 -11.97
C ASN A 22 2.77 -5.41 -11.79
N TRP A 23 3.46 -6.52 -12.04
CA TRP A 23 4.91 -6.65 -11.83
C TRP A 23 5.66 -6.81 -13.16
N PRO A 24 6.17 -5.70 -13.74
CA PRO A 24 6.99 -5.74 -14.94
C PRO A 24 8.24 -6.61 -14.77
N GLN A 25 8.73 -7.20 -15.87
CA GLN A 25 9.88 -8.11 -15.83
C GLN A 25 11.17 -7.43 -15.36
N ASP A 26 11.32 -6.15 -15.66
CA ASP A 26 12.46 -5.30 -15.32
C ASP A 26 12.32 -4.60 -13.96
N ALA A 27 11.18 -4.76 -13.28
CA ALA A 27 10.95 -4.20 -11.97
C ALA A 27 11.31 -5.17 -10.84
N GLY A 28 11.99 -4.68 -9.81
CA GLY A 28 12.36 -5.47 -8.63
C GLY A 28 11.19 -5.80 -7.70
N ALA A 29 10.02 -5.16 -7.89
CA ALA A 29 8.80 -5.39 -7.10
C ALA A 29 7.54 -5.03 -7.90
N PRO A 30 6.36 -5.56 -7.51
CA PRO A 30 5.07 -5.12 -8.02
C PRO A 30 4.88 -3.61 -7.95
N GLN A 31 4.31 -3.01 -9.00
CA GLN A 31 4.05 -1.57 -9.11
C GLN A 31 2.67 -1.24 -8.54
N LEU A 32 2.56 -1.25 -7.22
CA LEU A 32 1.33 -1.02 -6.47
C LEU A 32 1.33 0.39 -5.86
N TYR A 33 0.15 0.95 -5.64
CA TYR A 33 0.02 2.17 -4.85
C TYR A 33 0.24 1.84 -3.37
N LEU A 34 1.13 2.58 -2.70
CA LEU A 34 1.57 2.35 -1.31
C LEU A 34 2.10 0.92 -1.06
N ASN A 35 2.59 0.24 -2.10
CA ASN A 35 2.98 -1.17 -2.05
C ASN A 35 1.83 -2.11 -1.58
N VAL A 36 0.58 -1.68 -1.68
CA VAL A 36 -0.62 -2.37 -1.18
C VAL A 36 -1.66 -2.57 -2.27
N PHE A 37 -2.08 -1.48 -2.93
CA PHE A 37 -3.25 -1.45 -3.78
C PHE A 37 -2.90 -1.69 -5.24
N HIS A 38 -3.59 -2.68 -5.85
CA HIS A 38 -3.46 -2.94 -7.27
C HIS A 38 -4.19 -1.86 -8.10
N PRO A 39 -3.57 -1.32 -9.18
CA PRO A 39 -4.18 -0.26 -9.97
C PRO A 39 -5.44 -0.69 -10.75
N GLU A 40 -5.53 -1.96 -11.15
CA GLU A 40 -6.62 -2.47 -11.96
C GLU A 40 -7.58 -3.41 -11.22
N HIS A 41 -7.08 -4.14 -10.21
CA HIS A 41 -7.86 -5.12 -9.44
C HIS A 41 -8.24 -4.59 -8.06
N ASP A 42 -9.52 -4.21 -7.90
CA ASP A 42 -10.05 -3.59 -6.69
C ASP A 42 -10.11 -4.52 -5.47
N ASP A 43 -9.96 -5.82 -5.69
CA ASP A 43 -10.05 -6.86 -4.66
C ASP A 43 -8.69 -7.52 -4.37
N LEU A 44 -7.62 -7.04 -5.00
CA LEU A 44 -6.27 -7.55 -4.81
C LEU A 44 -5.43 -6.56 -4.00
N PHE A 45 -4.99 -7.01 -2.82
CA PHE A 45 -4.17 -6.22 -1.89
C PHE A 45 -2.93 -7.00 -1.49
N MET A 46 -1.79 -6.32 -1.43
CA MET A 46 -0.54 -6.88 -0.92
C MET A 46 -0.23 -6.26 0.43
N LEU A 47 -0.24 -7.04 1.50
CA LEU A 47 0.10 -6.57 2.84
C LEU A 47 1.52 -7.00 3.22
N GLY A 48 2.26 -6.09 3.82
CA GLY A 48 3.59 -6.37 4.35
C GLY A 48 4.75 -6.18 3.37
N MET A 49 4.49 -5.96 2.07
CA MET A 49 5.52 -5.65 1.08
C MET A 49 5.97 -4.19 1.21
N VAL A 50 6.49 -3.83 2.37
CA VAL A 50 7.02 -2.49 2.63
C VAL A 50 8.21 -2.60 3.57
N GLU A 51 9.26 -1.86 3.27
CA GLU A 51 10.44 -1.78 4.11
C GLU A 51 10.86 -0.33 4.31
N ALA A 52 11.14 0.02 5.55
CA ALA A 52 11.75 1.26 5.97
C ALA A 52 12.33 1.11 7.36
N SER A 53 13.40 1.84 7.66
CA SER A 53 13.99 1.83 8.99
C SER A 53 12.98 2.29 10.05
N GLY A 54 12.66 1.39 10.99
CA GLY A 54 11.73 1.68 12.09
C GLY A 54 10.24 1.68 11.74
N LEU A 55 9.85 1.14 10.58
CA LEU A 55 8.43 0.97 10.22
C LEU A 55 7.80 -0.20 11.00
N GLY A 56 8.46 -1.34 11.04
CA GLY A 56 8.11 -2.51 11.84
C GLY A 56 6.68 -3.03 11.63
N TRP A 57 6.14 -3.67 12.65
CA TRP A 57 4.78 -4.23 12.64
C TRP A 57 3.70 -3.15 12.62
N GLN A 58 3.95 -2.00 13.24
CA GLN A 58 3.00 -0.89 13.24
C GLN A 58 2.67 -0.42 11.82
N GLY A 59 3.66 -0.32 10.92
CA GLY A 59 3.38 0.07 9.55
C GLY A 59 2.54 -0.96 8.79
N ARG A 60 2.65 -2.24 9.13
CA ARG A 60 1.83 -3.31 8.56
C ARG A 60 0.40 -3.30 9.09
N ASP A 61 0.23 -2.98 10.36
CA ASP A 61 -1.08 -2.76 10.98
C ASP A 61 -1.80 -1.56 10.34
N GLU A 62 -1.09 -0.44 10.17
CA GLU A 62 -1.60 0.74 9.48
C GLU A 62 -2.03 0.44 8.03
N GLN A 63 -1.31 -0.43 7.30
CA GLN A 63 -1.74 -0.92 5.98
C GLN A 63 -3.05 -1.70 6.06
N ALA A 64 -3.13 -2.65 7.00
CA ALA A 64 -4.29 -3.52 7.16
C ALA A 64 -5.55 -2.71 7.52
N GLU A 65 -5.40 -1.72 8.39
CA GLU A 65 -6.48 -0.81 8.75
C GLU A 65 -6.96 0.02 7.54
N LEU A 66 -6.03 0.59 6.77
CA LEU A 66 -6.38 1.34 5.56
C LEU A 66 -7.15 0.47 4.56
N VAL A 67 -6.72 -0.77 4.34
CA VAL A 67 -7.42 -1.72 3.45
C VAL A 67 -8.82 -2.02 3.96
N ALA A 68 -8.98 -2.29 5.26
CA ALA A 68 -10.29 -2.56 5.86
C ALA A 68 -11.25 -1.37 5.71
N LEU A 69 -10.78 -0.15 5.96
CA LEU A 69 -11.53 1.08 5.75
C LEU A 69 -11.91 1.26 4.28
N TYR A 70 -10.99 1.04 3.37
CA TYR A 70 -11.23 1.15 1.93
C TYR A 70 -12.29 0.16 1.45
N ILE A 71 -12.18 -1.12 1.82
CA ILE A 71 -13.17 -2.16 1.46
C ILE A 71 -14.56 -1.75 1.93
N ARG A 72 -14.69 -1.37 3.19
CA ARG A 72 -15.96 -0.95 3.78
C ARG A 72 -16.57 0.26 3.07
N GLN A 73 -15.77 1.29 2.83
CA GLN A 73 -16.23 2.51 2.21
C GLN A 73 -16.52 2.34 0.71
N ARG A 74 -15.76 1.49 0.03
CA ARG A 74 -16.04 1.12 -1.36
C ARG A 74 -17.40 0.40 -1.48
N GLN A 75 -17.70 -0.54 -0.59
CA GLN A 75 -19.00 -1.23 -0.56
C GLN A 75 -20.17 -0.28 -0.30
N ALA A 76 -19.92 0.79 0.47
CA ALA A 76 -20.90 1.85 0.71
C ALA A 76 -20.99 2.88 -0.45
N GLY A 77 -20.13 2.78 -1.46
CA GLY A 77 -20.10 3.73 -2.59
C GLY A 77 -19.60 5.12 -2.23
N SER A 78 -18.78 5.25 -1.18
CA SER A 78 -18.38 6.53 -0.63
C SER A 78 -17.49 7.35 -1.57
N PRO A 79 -17.65 8.70 -1.61
CA PRO A 79 -16.80 9.59 -2.38
C PRO A 79 -15.31 9.48 -2.02
N ALA A 80 -14.96 9.31 -0.73
CA ALA A 80 -13.56 9.15 -0.32
C ALA A 80 -12.95 7.86 -0.85
N ALA A 81 -13.72 6.76 -0.92
CA ALA A 81 -13.23 5.53 -1.53
C ALA A 81 -13.05 5.68 -3.05
N GLN A 82 -13.92 6.42 -3.72
CA GLN A 82 -13.79 6.72 -5.16
C GLN A 82 -12.56 7.59 -5.43
N ALA A 83 -12.32 8.62 -4.61
CA ALA A 83 -11.14 9.48 -4.70
C ALA A 83 -9.84 8.67 -4.47
N LEU A 84 -9.83 7.79 -3.44
CA LEU A 84 -8.69 6.91 -3.22
C LEU A 84 -8.48 5.96 -4.41
N ARG A 85 -9.56 5.41 -4.98
CA ARG A 85 -9.47 4.55 -6.17
C ARG A 85 -8.85 5.26 -7.37
N GLN A 86 -9.21 6.51 -7.58
CA GLN A 86 -8.59 7.33 -8.63
C GLN A 86 -7.09 7.53 -8.35
N THR A 87 -6.73 7.90 -7.12
CA THR A 87 -5.32 8.05 -6.71
C THR A 87 -4.51 6.77 -6.89
N ILE A 88 -5.10 5.60 -6.57
CA ILE A 88 -4.47 4.29 -6.77
C ILE A 88 -4.09 4.10 -8.25
N ARG A 89 -5.01 4.40 -9.18
CA ARG A 89 -4.76 4.26 -10.62
C ARG A 89 -3.71 5.23 -11.14
N GLU A 90 -3.75 6.47 -10.68
CA GLU A 90 -2.87 7.54 -11.16
C GLU A 90 -1.45 7.44 -10.60
N GLN A 91 -1.29 6.89 -9.40
CA GLN A 91 -0.03 6.89 -8.66
C GLN A 91 0.54 5.48 -8.39
N ALA A 92 0.03 4.45 -9.06
CA ALA A 92 0.61 3.11 -8.96
C ALA A 92 2.09 3.12 -9.37
N GLY A 93 2.92 2.44 -8.59
CA GLY A 93 4.36 2.40 -8.82
C GLY A 93 5.13 3.66 -8.43
N GLN A 94 4.46 4.74 -8.02
CA GLN A 94 5.15 5.92 -7.48
C GLN A 94 5.77 5.59 -6.12
N ARG A 95 7.07 5.78 -6.03
CA ARG A 95 7.82 5.51 -4.81
C ARG A 95 7.75 6.72 -3.87
N LEU A 96 7.39 6.48 -2.63
CA LEU A 96 7.48 7.48 -1.56
C LEU A 96 8.89 7.47 -0.96
N ASP A 97 9.83 8.10 -1.65
CA ASP A 97 11.25 8.11 -1.28
C ASP A 97 11.64 9.27 -0.35
N GLY A 98 10.72 10.22 -0.12
CA GLY A 98 10.98 11.40 0.72
C GLY A 98 12.05 12.33 0.15
N GLY A 99 12.35 12.23 -1.14
CA GLY A 99 13.42 12.98 -1.80
C GLY A 99 14.82 12.34 -1.65
N TYR A 100 14.92 11.15 -1.04
CA TYR A 100 16.18 10.43 -0.90
C TYR A 100 16.48 9.59 -2.15
N ARG A 101 17.74 9.52 -2.53
CA ARG A 101 18.23 8.63 -3.57
C ARG A 101 18.56 7.27 -2.97
N TYR A 102 17.65 6.31 -3.12
CA TYR A 102 17.92 4.92 -2.76
C TYR A 102 18.83 4.25 -3.80
N LEU A 103 19.63 3.30 -3.37
CA LEU A 103 20.38 2.45 -4.28
C LEU A 103 19.40 1.68 -5.18
N GLN A 104 19.72 1.61 -6.47
CA GLN A 104 18.92 0.89 -7.46
C GLN A 104 19.20 -0.62 -7.39
N LEU A 105 19.01 -1.21 -6.21
CA LEU A 105 19.12 -2.64 -5.99
C LEU A 105 17.72 -3.26 -5.99
N GLU A 106 17.57 -4.42 -6.61
CA GLU A 106 16.29 -5.14 -6.69
C GLU A 106 15.65 -5.30 -5.29
N ARG A 107 16.42 -5.70 -4.29
CA ARG A 107 15.98 -5.85 -2.90
C ARG A 107 15.46 -4.56 -2.26
N MET A 108 15.73 -3.39 -2.85
CA MET A 108 15.28 -2.09 -2.35
C MET A 108 14.09 -1.53 -3.16
N ALA A 109 13.54 -2.29 -4.08
CA ALA A 109 12.45 -1.83 -4.95
C ALA A 109 11.18 -1.45 -4.17
N TYR A 110 10.95 -2.06 -2.99
CA TYR A 110 9.80 -1.79 -2.11
C TYR A 110 10.14 -0.96 -0.85
N TYR A 111 11.33 -0.34 -0.83
CA TYR A 111 11.72 0.58 0.25
C TYR A 111 11.01 1.92 0.10
N VAL A 112 10.61 2.49 1.24
CA VAL A 112 9.93 3.78 1.33
C VAL A 112 10.58 4.67 2.38
N HIS A 113 10.35 5.98 2.28
CA HIS A 113 10.64 6.89 3.38
C HIS A 113 9.53 6.79 4.43
N LYS A 114 9.89 6.36 5.63
CA LYS A 114 8.94 6.03 6.70
C LYS A 114 7.90 7.12 6.96
N ASP A 115 8.36 8.35 7.16
CA ASP A 115 7.46 9.44 7.58
C ASP A 115 6.50 9.85 6.46
N SER A 116 7.00 9.94 5.21
CA SER A 116 6.15 10.22 4.04
C SER A 116 5.13 9.11 3.81
N TYR A 117 5.53 7.86 4.03
CA TYR A 117 4.65 6.71 3.88
C TYR A 117 3.53 6.70 4.92
N ARG A 118 3.88 6.85 6.21
CA ARG A 118 2.90 6.90 7.30
C ARG A 118 1.97 8.10 7.18
N GLN A 119 2.49 9.26 6.79
CA GLN A 119 1.66 10.43 6.53
C GLN A 119 0.61 10.13 5.45
N ARG A 120 1.00 9.52 4.34
CA ARG A 120 0.07 9.20 3.25
C ARG A 120 -0.99 8.16 3.68
N ILE A 121 -0.60 7.13 4.43
CA ILE A 121 -1.54 6.17 5.03
C ILE A 121 -2.53 6.89 5.95
N ALA A 122 -2.05 7.76 6.83
CA ALA A 122 -2.89 8.51 7.78
C ALA A 122 -3.87 9.46 7.08
N GLU A 123 -3.45 10.15 6.01
CA GLU A 123 -4.30 11.03 5.20
C GLU A 123 -5.49 10.28 4.60
N HIS A 124 -5.23 9.12 3.96
CA HIS A 124 -6.30 8.31 3.39
C HIS A 124 -7.22 7.71 4.46
N SER A 125 -6.64 7.17 5.54
CA SER A 125 -7.41 6.61 6.65
C SER A 125 -8.32 7.66 7.30
N ALA A 126 -7.83 8.88 7.49
CA ALA A 126 -8.62 9.98 8.05
C ALA A 126 -9.77 10.39 7.12
N ALA A 127 -9.54 10.42 5.80
CA ALA A 127 -10.60 10.73 4.83
C ALA A 127 -11.72 9.68 4.86
N LEU A 128 -11.35 8.40 4.84
CA LEU A 128 -12.31 7.29 4.88
C LEU A 128 -13.07 7.21 6.21
N ARG A 129 -12.42 7.52 7.35
CA ARG A 129 -13.07 7.54 8.68
C ARG A 129 -14.08 8.69 8.84
N ARG A 130 -13.81 9.87 8.28
CA ARG A 130 -14.76 10.99 8.34
C ARG A 130 -16.10 10.61 7.75
N GLU A 131 -16.11 9.98 6.59
CA GLU A 131 -17.35 9.51 5.97
C GLU A 131 -18.07 8.42 6.77
N LEU A 132 -17.33 7.56 7.50
CA LEU A 132 -17.97 6.61 8.41
C LEU A 132 -18.78 7.31 9.52
N VAL A 133 -18.25 8.38 10.09
CA VAL A 133 -18.92 9.16 11.13
C VAL A 133 -20.15 9.86 10.56
N GLU A 134 -20.02 10.46 9.38
CA GLU A 134 -21.13 11.14 8.70
C GLU A 134 -22.26 10.18 8.33
N GLN A 135 -21.93 8.97 7.89
CA GLN A 135 -22.93 7.92 7.58
C GLN A 135 -23.64 7.38 8.83
N ALA A 136 -22.95 7.36 9.98
CA ALA A 136 -23.53 6.88 11.24
C ALA A 136 -24.42 7.91 11.95
N ALA A 137 -24.18 9.20 11.72
CA ALA A 137 -24.91 10.29 12.39
C ALA A 137 -26.43 10.26 12.18
N PRO A 138 -27.00 9.98 10.98
CA PRO A 138 -28.46 9.93 10.78
C PRO A 138 -29.14 8.74 11.47
N ALA A 139 -28.41 7.64 11.72
CA ALA A 139 -28.93 6.45 12.39
C ALA A 139 -29.15 6.68 13.90
N MET A 140 -28.30 7.50 14.51
CA MET A 140 -28.38 7.85 15.94
C MET A 140 -29.48 8.87 16.25
N GLN A 141 -29.96 9.64 15.26
CA GLN A 141 -31.03 10.63 15.46
C GLN A 141 -32.45 10.03 15.34
N ARG A 142 -32.57 8.75 14.94
CA ARG A 142 -33.85 8.05 14.76
C ARG A 142 -34.14 7.00 15.83
N ALA A 143 -33.26 6.86 16.81
CA ALA A 143 -33.40 5.97 17.97
C ALA A 143 -33.74 6.76 19.25
#